data_d99ba51d2140850b2f3b3003ba09833e
#
_entry.id   d99ba51d2140850b2f3b3003ba09833e
#
_cell.length_a   1.000
_cell.length_b   1.000
_cell.length_c   1.000
_cell.angle_alpha   90.00
_cell.angle_beta   90.00
_cell.angle_gamma   90.00
#
_symmetry.space_group_name_H-M   'P 1'
#
loop_
_entity.id
_entity.type
_entity.pdbx_description
1 polymer ?
#
loop_
_entity_poly.entity_id
_entity_poly.type
_entity_poly.pdbx_seq_one_letter_code
_entity_poly.pdbx_strand_id
1 'polypeptide(L)'
;MSRPTSIRFESSYRPAEASVRPWAALALGVLLLSLAWATLHLPAFDRFQIVDTPVYQEYGERIADGEVPYRDFEVEYPPAALPLFWLPTLAPEDHFGFVFESLMWACAAAAVGLVVLTLAGVGAGPARLFAAAAFAGLAPLVLGPVVLTRYDFWPAALTVAALAGFVTGRERLGFGALALAVAAKIYPLVLLPLALLYAWRGRGPREASIGFGVFLAVLALVVAPFLVLAPAGLRESLSDQLGRPLQIESLGAAVLLAAHRLGWYEPNVVSTHGSQNLAGPLPDALAATQTVLQALALLAVWALFARGRPGQERLLLGAAAAVVAFVALGKVLSPQFLIWLVPLVPLVAGGAGLAGAVVLGAALLTTHLWFPTRYWDVVALEAVGWLVVVRDVLLVALLAVLAAALARGRRLGQST
;
A
#
# COMPACT_ATOMS: atom_id res chain seq x y z
N MET A 1 -2.25 38.32 -29.72
CA MET A 1 -2.41 37.74 -28.38
C MET A 1 -3.69 36.90 -28.39
N SER A 2 -3.58 35.63 -28.76
CA SER A 2 -4.67 34.65 -28.79
C SER A 2 -4.87 34.03 -27.41
N ARG A 3 -6.08 34.14 -26.84
CA ARG A 3 -6.46 33.53 -25.57
C ARG A 3 -6.39 32.00 -25.68
N PRO A 4 -5.85 31.28 -24.70
CA PRO A 4 -5.91 29.83 -24.70
C PRO A 4 -7.34 29.38 -24.48
N THR A 5 -7.84 28.55 -25.39
CA THR A 5 -9.13 27.85 -25.30
C THR A 5 -9.13 26.93 -24.10
N SER A 6 -9.93 27.26 -23.09
CA SER A 6 -10.22 26.38 -21.97
C SER A 6 -11.00 25.18 -22.49
N ILE A 7 -10.39 24.01 -22.49
CA ILE A 7 -11.09 22.74 -22.71
C ILE A 7 -11.99 22.53 -21.48
N ARG A 8 -13.28 22.86 -21.64
CA ARG A 8 -14.29 22.43 -20.67
C ARG A 8 -14.44 20.92 -20.83
N PHE A 9 -14.15 20.17 -19.76
CA PHE A 9 -14.64 18.82 -19.63
C PHE A 9 -16.16 18.89 -19.50
N GLU A 10 -16.88 18.73 -20.61
CA GLU A 10 -18.28 18.39 -20.54
C GLU A 10 -18.35 16.98 -19.95
N SER A 11 -18.86 16.90 -18.73
CA SER A 11 -19.26 15.66 -18.12
C SER A 11 -20.46 15.13 -18.92
N SER A 12 -20.18 14.28 -19.91
CA SER A 12 -21.22 13.49 -20.57
C SER A 12 -21.70 12.41 -19.61
N TYR A 13 -22.37 12.83 -18.54
CA TYR A 13 -23.15 11.94 -17.70
C TYR A 13 -24.37 11.50 -18.52
N ARG A 14 -24.26 10.39 -19.23
CA ARG A 14 -25.41 9.61 -19.69
C ARG A 14 -25.84 8.72 -18.55
N PRO A 15 -27.07 8.84 -18.03
CA PRO A 15 -27.60 7.83 -17.12
C PRO A 15 -27.76 6.54 -17.92
N ALA A 16 -26.87 5.58 -17.72
CA ALA A 16 -27.00 4.25 -18.26
C ALA A 16 -28.15 3.53 -17.53
N GLU A 17 -28.98 2.89 -18.32
CA GLU A 17 -30.10 2.05 -17.91
C GLU A 17 -29.70 1.04 -16.85
N ALA A 18 -30.58 0.81 -15.86
CA ALA A 18 -30.45 -0.07 -14.71
C ALA A 18 -29.20 0.18 -13.87
N SER A 19 -29.17 1.28 -13.13
CA SER A 19 -28.11 1.55 -12.15
C SER A 19 -28.13 0.48 -11.07
N VAL A 20 -27.30 -0.56 -11.24
CA VAL A 20 -26.90 -1.38 -10.10
C VAL A 20 -26.32 -0.41 -9.09
N ARG A 21 -27.06 -0.26 -7.99
CA ARG A 21 -26.73 0.76 -7.00
C ARG A 21 -25.38 0.39 -6.39
N PRO A 22 -24.36 1.27 -6.35
CA PRO A 22 -23.03 0.99 -5.84
C PRO A 22 -23.04 0.37 -4.42
N TRP A 23 -24.09 0.66 -3.65
CA TRP A 23 -24.28 0.09 -2.30
C TRP A 23 -24.42 -1.45 -2.31
N ALA A 24 -24.92 -2.09 -3.37
CA ALA A 24 -25.01 -3.55 -3.43
C ALA A 24 -23.63 -4.20 -3.58
N ALA A 25 -22.73 -3.59 -4.37
CA ALA A 25 -21.34 -4.03 -4.44
C ALA A 25 -20.60 -3.78 -3.13
N LEU A 26 -20.85 -2.65 -2.47
CA LEU A 26 -20.34 -2.37 -1.12
C LEU A 26 -20.80 -3.42 -0.11
N ALA A 27 -22.11 -3.70 -0.07
CA ALA A 27 -22.67 -4.69 0.86
C ALA A 27 -22.06 -6.08 0.64
N LEU A 28 -21.91 -6.52 -0.63
CA LEU A 28 -21.23 -7.77 -0.94
C LEU A 28 -19.77 -7.75 -0.46
N GLY A 29 -19.01 -6.71 -0.76
CA GLY A 29 -17.60 -6.60 -0.38
C GLY A 29 -17.41 -6.62 1.14
N VAL A 30 -18.23 -5.88 1.90
CA VAL A 30 -18.18 -5.87 3.36
C VAL A 30 -18.63 -7.22 3.95
N LEU A 31 -19.65 -7.85 3.36
CA LEU A 31 -20.07 -9.21 3.79
C LEU A 31 -18.92 -10.21 3.59
N LEU A 32 -18.29 -10.23 2.41
CA LEU A 32 -17.18 -11.13 2.13
C LEU A 32 -15.96 -10.83 3.03
N LEU A 33 -15.67 -9.55 3.32
CA LEU A 33 -14.66 -9.14 4.28
C LEU A 33 -14.98 -9.69 5.68
N SER A 34 -16.23 -9.54 6.15
CA SER A 34 -16.62 -10.02 7.48
C SER A 34 -16.55 -11.54 7.59
N LEU A 35 -16.94 -12.26 6.54
CA LEU A 35 -16.81 -13.72 6.48
C LEU A 35 -15.33 -14.14 6.45
N ALA A 36 -14.49 -13.45 5.65
CA ALA A 36 -13.04 -13.68 5.60
C ALA A 36 -12.41 -13.45 6.98
N TRP A 37 -12.77 -12.32 7.63
CA TRP A 37 -12.26 -11.98 8.96
C TRP A 37 -12.66 -13.02 10.02
N ALA A 38 -13.93 -13.40 10.06
CA ALA A 38 -14.41 -14.45 10.96
C ALA A 38 -13.72 -15.80 10.71
N THR A 39 -13.45 -16.13 9.44
CA THR A 39 -12.73 -17.36 9.08
C THR A 39 -11.29 -17.36 9.62
N LEU A 40 -10.62 -16.21 9.60
CA LEU A 40 -9.25 -16.08 10.12
C LEU A 40 -9.13 -16.27 11.64
N HIS A 41 -10.23 -16.20 12.39
CA HIS A 41 -10.29 -16.52 13.82
C HIS A 41 -10.55 -18.02 14.12
N LEU A 42 -10.68 -18.84 13.09
CA LEU A 42 -10.78 -20.29 13.31
C LEU A 42 -9.43 -20.87 13.79
N PRO A 43 -9.46 -21.93 14.64
CA PRO A 43 -8.24 -22.51 15.22
C PRO A 43 -7.17 -22.95 14.19
N ALA A 44 -7.57 -23.17 12.94
CA ALA A 44 -6.63 -23.49 11.85
C ALA A 44 -5.67 -22.33 11.52
N PHE A 45 -6.08 -21.08 11.78
CA PHE A 45 -5.28 -19.87 11.49
C PHE A 45 -4.63 -19.27 12.74
N ASP A 46 -5.01 -19.70 13.93
CA ASP A 46 -4.52 -19.16 15.22
C ASP A 46 -3.14 -19.70 15.61
N ARG A 47 -2.61 -20.65 14.84
CA ARG A 47 -1.33 -21.29 15.15
C ARG A 47 -0.15 -20.48 14.60
N PHE A 48 0.86 -20.25 15.44
CA PHE A 48 2.16 -19.67 15.04
C PHE A 48 2.08 -18.26 14.46
N GLN A 49 1.33 -17.37 15.11
CA GLN A 49 1.25 -15.97 14.68
C GLN A 49 2.57 -15.22 14.96
N ILE A 50 3.04 -14.45 13.97
CA ILE A 50 4.07 -13.44 14.13
C ILE A 50 3.34 -12.10 14.16
N VAL A 51 3.25 -11.50 15.36
CA VAL A 51 2.35 -10.37 15.63
C VAL A 51 3.14 -9.13 16.01
N ASP A 52 2.67 -7.95 15.56
CA ASP A 52 3.20 -6.66 16.01
C ASP A 52 2.28 -6.01 17.07
N THR A 53 1.13 -6.61 17.36
CA THR A 53 0.16 -6.08 18.33
C THR A 53 0.77 -5.75 19.70
N PRO A 54 1.68 -6.56 20.28
CA PRO A 54 2.32 -6.20 21.54
C PRO A 54 3.16 -4.91 21.47
N VAL A 55 3.83 -4.68 20.33
CA VAL A 55 4.60 -3.43 20.10
C VAL A 55 3.67 -2.23 20.02
N TYR A 56 2.53 -2.39 19.35
CA TYR A 56 1.52 -1.33 19.24
C TYR A 56 0.87 -1.03 20.60
N GLN A 57 0.65 -2.06 21.40
CA GLN A 57 0.11 -1.94 22.75
C GLN A 57 1.10 -1.18 23.65
N GLU A 58 2.38 -1.55 23.65
CA GLU A 58 3.42 -0.83 24.38
C GLU A 58 3.46 0.65 24.01
N TYR A 59 3.44 0.98 22.71
CA TYR A 59 3.40 2.38 22.27
C TYR A 59 2.15 3.10 22.77
N GLY A 60 0.99 2.44 22.68
CA GLY A 60 -0.29 2.99 23.10
C GLY A 60 -0.34 3.28 24.59
N GLU A 61 0.13 2.35 25.43
CA GLU A 61 0.20 2.47 26.89
C GLU A 61 1.12 3.61 27.31
N ARG A 62 2.33 3.69 26.75
CA ARG A 62 3.25 4.80 27.02
C ARG A 62 2.68 6.15 26.66
N ILE A 63 1.94 6.25 25.55
CA ILE A 63 1.21 7.47 25.17
C ILE A 63 0.10 7.78 26.18
N ALA A 64 -0.65 6.77 26.65
CA ALA A 64 -1.69 6.92 27.65
C ALA A 64 -1.15 7.39 29.02
N ASP A 65 0.07 6.96 29.36
CA ASP A 65 0.80 7.39 30.56
C ASP A 65 1.41 8.81 30.44
N GLY A 66 1.23 9.46 29.28
CA GLY A 66 1.67 10.84 29.03
C GLY A 66 3.09 10.98 28.53
N GLU A 67 3.75 9.87 28.15
CA GLU A 67 5.05 9.91 27.51
C GLU A 67 4.93 10.44 26.07
N VAL A 68 5.93 11.19 25.63
CA VAL A 68 5.95 11.80 24.30
C VAL A 68 6.69 10.89 23.33
N PRO A 69 6.00 10.37 22.28
CA PRO A 69 6.62 9.56 21.25
C PRO A 69 7.84 10.25 20.62
N TYR A 70 8.84 9.46 20.25
CA TYR A 70 10.15 9.90 19.71
C TYR A 70 11.03 10.68 20.68
N ARG A 71 10.52 11.17 21.83
CA ARG A 71 11.31 11.84 22.86
C ARG A 71 11.62 10.92 24.03
N ASP A 72 10.57 10.31 24.58
CA ASP A 72 10.67 9.51 25.80
C ASP A 72 10.83 8.01 25.48
N PHE A 73 10.47 7.63 24.24
CA PHE A 73 10.66 6.30 23.69
C PHE A 73 10.78 6.31 22.16
N GLU A 74 11.45 5.30 21.64
CA GLU A 74 11.62 5.09 20.21
C GLU A 74 10.30 4.62 19.56
N VAL A 75 9.99 5.14 18.38
CA VAL A 75 8.85 4.74 17.58
C VAL A 75 9.29 4.53 16.13
N GLU A 76 9.02 3.35 15.59
CA GLU A 76 9.38 3.01 14.20
C GLU A 76 8.45 3.60 13.15
N TYR A 77 7.27 4.08 13.55
CA TYR A 77 6.18 4.45 12.64
C TYR A 77 5.98 5.96 12.58
N PRO A 78 5.54 6.52 11.41
CA PRO A 78 5.23 7.95 11.31
C PRO A 78 4.05 8.38 12.19
N PRO A 79 3.95 9.69 12.53
CA PRO A 79 3.03 10.19 13.55
C PRO A 79 1.54 9.88 13.36
N ALA A 80 1.03 9.79 12.14
CA ALA A 80 -0.40 9.47 11.91
C ALA A 80 -0.73 7.98 12.13
N ALA A 81 0.24 7.13 12.46
CA ALA A 81 0.01 5.77 12.94
C ALA A 81 -0.37 5.74 14.45
N LEU A 82 0.17 6.68 15.23
CA LEU A 82 0.05 6.70 16.70
C LEU A 82 -1.40 6.67 17.23
N PRO A 83 -2.38 7.36 16.63
CA PRO A 83 -3.77 7.26 17.10
C PRO A 83 -4.32 5.84 17.08
N LEU A 84 -3.89 4.97 16.16
CA LEU A 84 -4.34 3.59 16.09
C LEU A 84 -3.73 2.71 17.19
N PHE A 85 -2.59 3.11 17.72
CA PHE A 85 -1.95 2.43 18.84
C PHE A 85 -2.53 2.92 20.17
N TRP A 86 -2.86 4.19 20.26
CA TRP A 86 -3.43 4.78 21.47
C TRP A 86 -4.92 4.48 21.66
N LEU A 87 -5.75 4.53 20.61
CA LEU A 87 -7.20 4.33 20.73
C LEU A 87 -7.60 3.01 21.44
N PRO A 88 -6.94 1.86 21.19
CA PRO A 88 -7.28 0.62 21.88
C PRO A 88 -7.00 0.65 23.40
N THR A 89 -6.10 1.51 23.88
CA THR A 89 -5.82 1.63 25.32
C THR A 89 -6.95 2.30 26.12
N LEU A 90 -7.94 2.84 25.44
CA LEU A 90 -9.17 3.35 26.09
C LEU A 90 -10.09 2.21 26.59
N ALA A 91 -9.84 0.97 26.14
CA ALA A 91 -10.47 -0.23 26.65
C ALA A 91 -9.60 -0.89 27.75
N PRO A 92 -10.14 -1.84 28.53
CA PRO A 92 -9.32 -2.65 29.43
C PRO A 92 -8.16 -3.34 28.68
N GLU A 93 -7.02 -3.52 29.36
CA GLU A 93 -5.77 -4.04 28.78
C GLU A 93 -5.96 -5.39 28.06
N ASP A 94 -6.74 -6.30 28.63
CA ASP A 94 -7.08 -7.61 28.05
C ASP A 94 -7.93 -7.53 26.77
N HIS A 95 -8.49 -6.36 26.46
CA HIS A 95 -9.30 -6.10 25.26
C HIS A 95 -8.53 -5.35 24.18
N PHE A 96 -7.26 -4.95 24.41
CA PHE A 96 -6.48 -4.20 23.42
C PHE A 96 -6.48 -4.85 22.05
N GLY A 97 -6.15 -6.15 21.99
CA GLY A 97 -6.09 -6.90 20.72
C GLY A 97 -7.41 -6.88 19.98
N PHE A 98 -8.52 -7.13 20.66
CA PHE A 98 -9.86 -7.13 20.07
C PHE A 98 -10.25 -5.75 19.52
N VAL A 99 -9.96 -4.68 20.25
CA VAL A 99 -10.26 -3.30 19.79
C VAL A 99 -9.39 -2.93 18.60
N PHE A 100 -8.09 -3.26 18.65
CA PHE A 100 -7.17 -3.04 17.53
C PHE A 100 -7.63 -3.75 16.26
N GLU A 101 -7.96 -5.04 16.35
CA GLU A 101 -8.48 -5.82 15.22
C GLU A 101 -9.80 -5.26 14.68
N SER A 102 -10.69 -4.81 15.57
CA SER A 102 -11.95 -4.17 15.17
C SER A 102 -11.71 -2.86 14.40
N LEU A 103 -10.72 -2.06 14.81
CA LEU A 103 -10.30 -0.87 14.07
C LEU A 103 -9.73 -1.25 12.70
N MET A 104 -8.93 -2.32 12.61
CA MET A 104 -8.38 -2.78 11.33
C MET A 104 -9.47 -3.32 10.41
N TRP A 105 -10.45 -4.04 10.93
CA TRP A 105 -11.63 -4.43 10.16
C TRP A 105 -12.39 -3.20 9.65
N ALA A 106 -12.60 -2.18 10.48
CA ALA A 106 -13.25 -0.94 10.06
C ALA A 106 -12.46 -0.20 8.97
N CYS A 107 -11.12 -0.14 9.08
CA CYS A 107 -10.26 0.41 8.03
C CYS A 107 -10.34 -0.39 6.72
N ALA A 108 -10.37 -1.73 6.81
CA ALA A 108 -10.54 -2.61 5.65
C ALA A 108 -11.92 -2.42 5.00
N ALA A 109 -12.99 -2.33 5.79
CA ALA A 109 -14.34 -2.04 5.29
C ALA A 109 -14.43 -0.66 4.64
N ALA A 110 -13.78 0.35 5.23
CA ALA A 110 -13.64 1.67 4.62
C ALA A 110 -12.88 1.61 3.29
N ALA A 111 -11.79 0.83 3.21
CA ALA A 111 -11.06 0.63 1.96
C ALA A 111 -11.94 -0.02 0.87
N VAL A 112 -12.75 -1.03 1.20
CA VAL A 112 -13.73 -1.62 0.27
C VAL A 112 -14.73 -0.56 -0.20
N GLY A 113 -15.27 0.26 0.71
CA GLY A 113 -16.18 1.35 0.37
C GLY A 113 -15.55 2.38 -0.56
N LEU A 114 -14.30 2.74 -0.29
CA LEU A 114 -13.53 3.68 -1.10
C LEU A 114 -13.18 3.11 -2.48
N VAL A 115 -12.92 1.79 -2.60
CA VAL A 115 -12.78 1.12 -3.91
C VAL A 115 -14.06 1.25 -4.71
N VAL A 116 -15.21 0.95 -4.12
CA VAL A 116 -16.52 1.09 -4.80
C VAL A 116 -16.79 2.55 -5.18
N LEU A 117 -16.55 3.49 -4.27
CA LEU A 117 -16.71 4.93 -4.53
C LEU A 117 -15.81 5.41 -5.67
N THR A 118 -14.54 5.00 -5.67
CA THR A 118 -13.57 5.34 -6.72
C THR A 118 -14.03 4.81 -8.09
N LEU A 119 -14.45 3.56 -8.15
CA LEU A 119 -14.94 2.94 -9.37
C LEU A 119 -16.26 3.54 -9.85
N ALA A 120 -17.17 3.87 -8.95
CA ALA A 120 -18.39 4.62 -9.30
C ALA A 120 -18.05 6.02 -9.84
N GLY A 121 -17.06 6.68 -9.26
CA GLY A 121 -16.57 7.99 -9.69
C GLY A 121 -15.97 7.99 -11.12
N VAL A 122 -15.41 6.87 -11.58
CA VAL A 122 -14.93 6.70 -12.96
C VAL A 122 -16.01 6.12 -13.91
N GLY A 123 -17.25 5.91 -13.44
CA GLY A 123 -18.33 5.35 -14.23
C GLY A 123 -18.17 3.86 -14.55
N ALA A 124 -17.53 3.09 -13.66
CA ALA A 124 -17.32 1.66 -13.86
C ALA A 124 -18.66 0.90 -13.91
N GLY A 125 -18.76 -0.07 -14.83
CA GLY A 125 -19.95 -0.93 -14.95
C GLY A 125 -20.11 -1.89 -13.75
N PRO A 126 -21.31 -2.48 -13.59
CA PRO A 126 -21.66 -3.35 -12.47
C PRO A 126 -20.68 -4.49 -12.25
N ALA A 127 -20.31 -5.21 -13.30
CA ALA A 127 -19.39 -6.34 -13.20
C ALA A 127 -18.04 -5.96 -12.57
N ARG A 128 -17.49 -4.78 -12.92
CA ARG A 128 -16.24 -4.28 -12.36
C ARG A 128 -16.40 -3.87 -10.89
N LEU A 129 -17.52 -3.23 -10.53
CA LEU A 129 -17.83 -2.87 -9.16
C LEU A 129 -17.88 -4.10 -8.26
N PHE A 130 -18.64 -5.13 -8.65
CA PHE A 130 -18.79 -6.36 -7.89
C PHE A 130 -17.47 -7.16 -7.81
N ALA A 131 -16.76 -7.29 -8.92
CA ALA A 131 -15.49 -8.01 -8.96
C ALA A 131 -14.44 -7.35 -8.06
N ALA A 132 -14.33 -6.02 -8.10
CA ALA A 132 -13.38 -5.28 -7.27
C ALA A 132 -13.74 -5.32 -5.79
N ALA A 133 -15.02 -5.18 -5.45
CA ALA A 133 -15.50 -5.28 -4.08
C ALA A 133 -15.30 -6.71 -3.52
N ALA A 134 -15.60 -7.74 -4.31
CA ALA A 134 -15.39 -9.13 -3.92
C ALA A 134 -13.90 -9.45 -3.74
N PHE A 135 -13.04 -8.99 -4.66
CA PHE A 135 -11.59 -9.15 -4.52
C PHE A 135 -11.08 -8.49 -3.24
N ALA A 136 -11.42 -7.22 -3.01
CA ALA A 136 -10.97 -6.48 -1.83
C ALA A 136 -11.50 -7.10 -0.52
N GLY A 137 -12.73 -7.66 -0.53
CA GLY A 137 -13.31 -8.35 0.63
C GLY A 137 -12.69 -9.72 0.91
N LEU A 138 -12.31 -10.48 -0.14
CA LEU A 138 -11.75 -11.83 0.04
C LEU A 138 -10.21 -11.85 0.18
N ALA A 139 -9.52 -10.84 -0.32
CA ALA A 139 -8.05 -10.79 -0.30
C ALA A 139 -7.45 -10.95 1.11
N PRO A 140 -8.05 -10.42 2.21
CA PRO A 140 -7.59 -10.68 3.58
C PRO A 140 -7.52 -12.18 3.92
N LEU A 141 -8.52 -12.96 3.52
CA LEU A 141 -8.50 -14.42 3.75
C LEU A 141 -7.38 -15.09 2.96
N VAL A 142 -7.15 -14.65 1.71
CA VAL A 142 -6.10 -15.21 0.85
C VAL A 142 -4.71 -14.89 1.38
N LEU A 143 -4.51 -13.68 1.94
CA LEU A 143 -3.22 -13.28 2.56
C LEU A 143 -3.00 -13.93 3.93
N GLY A 144 -4.08 -14.29 4.64
CA GLY A 144 -3.99 -14.98 5.92
C GLY A 144 -3.95 -14.04 7.14
N PRO A 145 -3.65 -14.60 8.33
CA PRO A 145 -3.87 -13.93 9.62
C PRO A 145 -2.99 -12.68 9.85
N VAL A 146 -1.97 -12.43 9.04
CA VAL A 146 -1.16 -11.20 9.12
C VAL A 146 -2.02 -9.92 9.07
N VAL A 147 -3.19 -9.98 8.43
CA VAL A 147 -4.09 -8.84 8.32
C VAL A 147 -4.73 -8.43 9.66
N LEU A 148 -4.83 -9.34 10.63
CA LEU A 148 -5.44 -9.11 11.93
C LEU A 148 -4.52 -8.27 12.85
N THR A 149 -3.19 -8.44 12.69
CA THR A 149 -2.18 -7.96 13.62
C THR A 149 -1.31 -6.83 13.08
N ARG A 150 -1.67 -6.25 11.92
CA ARG A 150 -0.95 -5.17 11.24
C ARG A 150 -1.85 -3.96 11.00
N TYR A 151 -1.34 -2.75 11.25
CA TYR A 151 -2.11 -1.52 11.07
C TYR A 151 -2.23 -1.07 9.60
N ASP A 152 -1.76 -1.85 8.67
CA ASP A 152 -1.56 -1.51 7.25
C ASP A 152 -2.85 -1.19 6.46
N PHE A 153 -4.02 -1.61 6.94
CA PHE A 153 -5.29 -1.19 6.36
C PHE A 153 -5.57 0.31 6.54
N TRP A 154 -5.02 0.94 7.58
CA TRP A 154 -5.17 2.37 7.79
C TRP A 154 -4.52 3.20 6.68
N PRO A 155 -3.19 3.13 6.42
CA PRO A 155 -2.57 3.85 5.31
C PRO A 155 -3.11 3.39 3.95
N ALA A 156 -3.54 2.14 3.78
CA ALA A 156 -4.16 1.66 2.55
C ALA A 156 -5.53 2.34 2.29
N ALA A 157 -6.40 2.44 3.29
CA ALA A 157 -7.66 3.15 3.19
C ALA A 157 -7.46 4.64 2.87
N LEU A 158 -6.52 5.31 3.54
CA LEU A 158 -6.18 6.71 3.26
C LEU A 158 -5.65 6.90 1.84
N THR A 159 -4.86 5.94 1.33
CA THR A 159 -4.34 5.98 -0.05
C THR A 159 -5.47 5.91 -1.07
N VAL A 160 -6.45 5.01 -0.86
CA VAL A 160 -7.62 4.94 -1.75
C VAL A 160 -8.54 6.15 -1.57
N ALA A 161 -8.67 6.70 -0.35
CA ALA A 161 -9.40 7.94 -0.11
C ALA A 161 -8.82 9.10 -0.91
N ALA A 162 -7.48 9.18 -1.02
CA ALA A 162 -6.83 10.17 -1.88
C ALA A 162 -7.23 9.99 -3.35
N LEU A 163 -7.18 8.76 -3.87
CA LEU A 163 -7.59 8.45 -5.24
C LEU A 163 -9.08 8.74 -5.47
N ALA A 164 -9.95 8.38 -4.53
CA ALA A 164 -11.38 8.72 -4.58
C ALA A 164 -11.59 10.23 -4.66
N GLY A 165 -10.85 11.02 -3.88
CA GLY A 165 -10.88 12.47 -3.93
C GLY A 165 -10.51 13.01 -5.31
N PHE A 166 -9.45 12.50 -5.93
CA PHE A 166 -9.03 12.92 -7.27
C PHE A 166 -10.06 12.56 -8.35
N VAL A 167 -10.56 11.31 -8.37
CA VAL A 167 -11.48 10.87 -9.42
C VAL A 167 -12.90 11.45 -9.27
N THR A 168 -13.30 11.84 -8.07
CA THR A 168 -14.60 12.50 -7.83
C THR A 168 -14.53 14.03 -7.95
N GLY A 169 -13.38 14.59 -8.36
CA GLY A 169 -13.22 16.02 -8.57
C GLY A 169 -13.04 16.82 -7.27
N ARG A 170 -12.81 16.16 -6.14
CA ARG A 170 -12.52 16.76 -4.82
C ARG A 170 -11.01 16.77 -4.55
N GLU A 171 -10.22 17.32 -5.47
CA GLU A 171 -8.75 17.18 -5.48
C GLU A 171 -8.09 17.66 -4.20
N ARG A 172 -8.58 18.76 -3.57
CA ARG A 172 -8.03 19.25 -2.30
C ARG A 172 -8.18 18.22 -1.17
N LEU A 173 -9.34 17.51 -1.12
CA LEU A 173 -9.52 16.39 -0.20
C LEU A 173 -8.60 15.22 -0.56
N GLY A 174 -8.38 14.96 -1.85
CA GLY A 174 -7.43 13.97 -2.33
C GLY A 174 -6.01 14.26 -1.86
N PHE A 175 -5.54 15.50 -1.96
CA PHE A 175 -4.21 15.91 -1.46
C PHE A 175 -4.11 15.84 0.07
N GLY A 176 -5.17 16.23 0.80
CA GLY A 176 -5.21 16.10 2.26
C GLY A 176 -5.16 14.64 2.72
N ALA A 177 -5.95 13.76 2.08
CA ALA A 177 -5.92 12.32 2.36
C ALA A 177 -4.56 11.69 2.01
N LEU A 178 -3.92 12.12 0.91
CA LEU A 178 -2.59 11.68 0.54
C LEU A 178 -1.55 12.10 1.60
N ALA A 179 -1.64 13.30 2.13
CA ALA A 179 -0.75 13.77 3.20
C ALA A 179 -0.91 12.93 4.48
N LEU A 180 -2.17 12.65 4.89
CA LEU A 180 -2.43 11.75 6.02
C LEU A 180 -1.92 10.33 5.77
N ALA A 181 -2.09 9.81 4.55
CA ALA A 181 -1.57 8.51 4.18
C ALA A 181 -0.04 8.45 4.30
N VAL A 182 0.68 9.49 3.83
CA VAL A 182 2.14 9.61 3.95
C VAL A 182 2.55 9.76 5.41
N ALA A 183 1.80 10.53 6.20
CA ALA A 183 2.05 10.68 7.64
C ALA A 183 1.74 9.40 8.45
N ALA A 184 0.93 8.48 7.92
CA ALA A 184 0.67 7.17 8.52
C ALA A 184 1.71 6.12 8.10
N LYS A 185 2.17 6.16 6.85
CA LYS A 185 3.22 5.30 6.29
C LYS A 185 3.79 5.94 5.04
N ILE A 186 5.11 5.87 4.82
CA ILE A 186 5.76 6.70 3.80
C ILE A 186 5.45 6.30 2.34
N TYR A 187 5.04 5.04 2.07
CA TYR A 187 4.87 4.54 0.72
C TYR A 187 3.89 5.34 -0.17
N PRO A 188 2.80 5.97 0.34
CA PRO A 188 1.90 6.74 -0.52
C PRO A 188 2.55 7.98 -1.15
N LEU A 189 3.72 8.40 -0.67
CA LEU A 189 4.47 9.52 -1.24
C LEU A 189 4.78 9.32 -2.72
N VAL A 190 4.91 8.07 -3.19
CA VAL A 190 5.14 7.76 -4.61
C VAL A 190 3.98 8.18 -5.53
N LEU A 191 2.81 8.47 -4.97
CA LEU A 191 1.65 8.97 -5.69
C LEU A 191 1.68 10.50 -5.90
N LEU A 192 2.45 11.23 -5.10
CA LEU A 192 2.46 12.70 -5.14
C LEU A 192 2.81 13.27 -6.52
N PRO A 193 3.85 12.78 -7.24
CA PRO A 193 4.16 13.26 -8.59
C PRO A 193 3.01 13.00 -9.60
N LEU A 194 2.32 11.86 -9.46
CA LEU A 194 1.17 11.52 -10.30
C LEU A 194 -0.01 12.45 -10.02
N ALA A 195 -0.32 12.69 -8.75
CA ALA A 195 -1.39 13.56 -8.29
C ALA A 195 -1.17 15.01 -8.76
N LEU A 196 0.04 15.52 -8.60
CA LEU A 196 0.42 16.87 -9.04
C LEU A 196 0.30 17.01 -10.56
N LEU A 197 0.80 16.04 -11.31
CA LEU A 197 0.71 16.08 -12.77
C LEU A 197 -0.74 15.91 -13.27
N TYR A 198 -1.54 15.09 -12.58
CA TYR A 198 -2.96 14.93 -12.86
C TYR A 198 -3.72 16.24 -12.65
N ALA A 199 -3.56 16.88 -11.49
CA ALA A 199 -4.18 18.15 -11.18
C ALA A 199 -3.71 19.28 -12.11
N TRP A 200 -2.40 19.35 -12.39
CA TRP A 200 -1.85 20.35 -13.30
C TRP A 200 -2.44 20.26 -14.69
N ARG A 201 -2.48 19.08 -15.28
CA ARG A 201 -2.96 18.89 -16.65
C ARG A 201 -4.48 18.94 -16.76
N GLY A 202 -5.20 18.54 -15.70
CA GLY A 202 -6.65 18.57 -15.68
C GLY A 202 -7.26 19.94 -15.37
N ARG A 203 -6.64 20.69 -14.42
CA ARG A 203 -7.20 21.98 -13.89
C ARG A 203 -6.24 23.14 -13.92
N GLY A 204 -4.99 22.91 -14.32
CA GLY A 204 -3.98 23.94 -14.45
C GLY A 204 -3.06 24.10 -13.23
N PRO A 205 -1.98 24.90 -13.37
CA PRO A 205 -0.91 24.99 -12.38
C PRO A 205 -1.39 25.54 -11.03
N ARG A 206 -2.37 26.45 -11.04
CA ARG A 206 -2.89 27.06 -9.80
C ARG A 206 -3.53 26.00 -8.89
N GLU A 207 -4.39 25.14 -9.42
CA GLU A 207 -5.04 24.09 -8.61
C GLU A 207 -4.03 23.03 -8.16
N ALA A 208 -3.03 22.68 -8.97
CA ALA A 208 -1.94 21.83 -8.55
C ALA A 208 -1.13 22.44 -7.39
N SER A 209 -0.82 23.76 -7.45
CA SER A 209 -0.12 24.46 -6.38
C SER A 209 -0.95 24.56 -5.11
N ILE A 210 -2.26 24.83 -5.21
CA ILE A 210 -3.17 24.81 -4.06
C ILE A 210 -3.22 23.42 -3.44
N GLY A 211 -3.37 22.37 -4.26
CA GLY A 211 -3.38 20.99 -3.80
C GLY A 211 -2.08 20.60 -3.09
N PHE A 212 -0.94 20.99 -3.64
CA PHE A 212 0.36 20.79 -2.99
C PHE A 212 0.46 21.57 -1.67
N GLY A 213 -0.05 22.80 -1.62
CA GLY A 213 -0.15 23.58 -0.37
C GLY A 213 -1.00 22.88 0.68
N VAL A 214 -2.15 22.28 0.29
CA VAL A 214 -2.98 21.46 1.19
C VAL A 214 -2.22 20.24 1.69
N PHE A 215 -1.53 19.52 0.78
CA PHE A 215 -0.70 18.38 1.16
C PHE A 215 0.35 18.77 2.21
N LEU A 216 1.11 19.86 1.96
CA LEU A 216 2.12 20.32 2.90
C LEU A 216 1.53 20.79 4.23
N ALA A 217 0.38 21.51 4.21
CA ALA A 217 -0.26 22.00 5.41
C ALA A 217 -0.75 20.84 6.31
N VAL A 218 -1.39 19.81 5.72
CA VAL A 218 -1.86 18.65 6.47
C VAL A 218 -0.67 17.84 7.00
N LEU A 219 0.36 17.62 6.18
CA LEU A 219 1.57 16.92 6.62
C LEU A 219 2.25 17.66 7.77
N ALA A 220 2.40 18.98 7.63
CA ALA A 220 2.98 19.83 8.67
C ALA A 220 2.15 19.80 9.96
N LEU A 221 0.82 19.88 9.87
CA LEU A 221 -0.06 19.80 11.03
C LEU A 221 0.15 18.53 11.86
N VAL A 222 0.38 17.39 11.19
CA VAL A 222 0.57 16.08 11.83
C VAL A 222 2.01 15.91 12.35
N VAL A 223 3.01 16.39 11.62
CA VAL A 223 4.43 16.15 11.93
C VAL A 223 5.02 17.25 12.81
N ALA A 224 4.55 18.50 12.69
CA ALA A 224 5.12 19.65 13.43
C ALA A 224 5.17 19.49 14.96
N PRO A 225 4.15 18.92 15.64
CA PRO A 225 4.25 18.69 17.08
C PRO A 225 5.50 17.90 17.47
N PHE A 226 5.81 16.84 16.71
CA PHE A 226 6.97 15.98 16.97
C PHE A 226 8.29 16.61 16.50
N LEU A 227 8.27 17.45 15.46
CA LEU A 227 9.44 18.25 15.08
C LEU A 227 9.84 19.26 16.16
N VAL A 228 8.87 19.73 16.94
CA VAL A 228 9.12 20.67 18.06
C VAL A 228 9.49 19.92 19.33
N LEU A 229 8.78 18.83 19.65
CA LEU A 229 8.92 18.14 20.92
C LEU A 229 10.04 17.09 20.94
N ALA A 230 10.34 16.49 19.79
CA ALA A 230 11.23 15.33 19.63
C ALA A 230 12.01 15.33 18.31
N PRO A 231 12.69 16.40 17.90
CA PRO A 231 13.32 16.52 16.59
C PRO A 231 14.40 15.46 16.32
N ALA A 232 15.15 15.10 17.37
CA ALA A 232 16.23 14.10 17.26
C ALA A 232 15.66 12.70 17.05
N GLY A 233 14.73 12.24 17.87
CA GLY A 233 14.15 10.90 17.76
C GLY A 233 13.29 10.72 16.52
N LEU A 234 12.57 11.78 16.07
CA LEU A 234 11.85 11.72 14.78
C LEU A 234 12.82 11.56 13.61
N ARG A 235 13.98 12.25 13.63
CA ARG A 235 15.02 12.09 12.61
C ARG A 235 15.63 10.70 12.65
N GLU A 236 15.89 10.17 13.86
CA GLU A 236 16.43 8.83 14.06
C GLU A 236 15.49 7.77 13.51
N SER A 237 14.20 7.80 13.89
CA SER A 237 13.17 6.91 13.34
C SER A 237 13.15 6.90 11.81
N LEU A 238 13.28 8.07 11.15
CA LEU A 238 13.34 8.15 9.69
C LEU A 238 14.66 7.62 9.12
N SER A 239 15.79 7.91 9.77
CA SER A 239 17.12 7.45 9.30
C SER A 239 17.25 5.93 9.42
N ASP A 240 16.70 5.33 10.47
CA ASP A 240 16.71 3.89 10.69
C ASP A 240 15.91 3.15 9.63
N GLN A 241 14.74 3.68 9.24
CA GLN A 241 13.95 3.12 8.15
C GLN A 241 14.70 3.18 6.79
N LEU A 242 15.44 4.25 6.53
CA LEU A 242 16.25 4.38 5.31
C LEU A 242 17.51 3.51 5.35
N GLY A 243 18.09 3.35 6.55
CA GLY A 243 19.30 2.56 6.79
C GLY A 243 19.09 1.04 6.82
N ARG A 244 17.84 0.54 6.82
CA ARG A 244 17.55 -0.90 6.92
C ARG A 244 18.35 -1.73 5.92
N PRO A 245 18.91 -2.88 6.35
CA PRO A 245 19.64 -3.80 5.47
C PRO A 245 18.70 -4.55 4.52
N LEU A 246 19.25 -5.50 3.75
CA LEU A 246 18.49 -6.36 2.85
C LEU A 246 17.64 -7.34 3.67
N GLN A 247 16.33 -7.10 3.72
CA GLN A 247 15.40 -7.98 4.43
C GLN A 247 15.27 -9.32 3.72
N ILE A 248 15.21 -10.43 4.48
CA ILE A 248 15.21 -11.81 3.96
C ILE A 248 14.05 -12.10 3.00
N GLU A 249 12.97 -11.34 3.10
CA GLU A 249 11.77 -11.48 2.27
C GLU A 249 11.80 -10.59 1.01
N SER A 250 12.86 -9.81 0.77
CA SER A 250 12.97 -8.92 -0.40
C SER A 250 13.46 -9.64 -1.66
N LEU A 251 13.21 -9.06 -2.82
CA LEU A 251 13.62 -9.62 -4.12
C LEU A 251 15.13 -9.92 -4.18
N GLY A 252 15.99 -9.04 -3.65
CA GLY A 252 17.43 -9.28 -3.61
C GLY A 252 17.79 -10.46 -2.72
N ALA A 253 17.11 -10.59 -1.58
CA ALA A 253 17.28 -11.74 -0.70
C ALA A 253 16.71 -13.02 -1.34
N ALA A 254 15.59 -12.96 -2.06
CA ALA A 254 15.04 -14.10 -2.80
C ALA A 254 16.04 -14.68 -3.82
N VAL A 255 16.82 -13.83 -4.49
CA VAL A 255 17.92 -14.26 -5.37
C VAL A 255 18.99 -15.02 -4.59
N LEU A 256 19.36 -14.53 -3.39
CA LEU A 256 20.36 -15.18 -2.53
C LEU A 256 19.83 -16.48 -1.91
N LEU A 257 18.54 -16.53 -1.54
CA LEU A 257 17.89 -17.78 -1.09
C LEU A 257 17.87 -18.82 -2.21
N ALA A 258 17.57 -18.44 -3.44
CA ALA A 258 17.65 -19.33 -4.60
C ALA A 258 19.09 -19.82 -4.83
N ALA A 259 20.08 -18.93 -4.76
CA ALA A 259 21.49 -19.28 -4.90
C ALA A 259 21.95 -20.25 -3.79
N HIS A 260 21.51 -20.05 -2.55
CA HIS A 260 21.75 -20.96 -1.44
C HIS A 260 21.17 -22.36 -1.74
N ARG A 261 19.91 -22.43 -2.15
CA ARG A 261 19.25 -23.72 -2.47
C ARG A 261 19.90 -24.47 -3.63
N LEU A 262 20.65 -23.75 -4.49
CA LEU A 262 21.44 -24.34 -5.59
C LEU A 262 22.90 -24.65 -5.17
N GLY A 263 23.28 -24.37 -3.92
CA GLY A 263 24.62 -24.63 -3.39
C GLY A 263 25.68 -23.61 -3.85
N TRP A 264 25.28 -22.42 -4.30
CA TRP A 264 26.18 -21.39 -4.83
C TRP A 264 26.56 -20.31 -3.82
N TYR A 265 25.77 -20.17 -2.76
CA TYR A 265 25.94 -19.09 -1.78
C TYR A 265 25.47 -19.54 -0.40
N GLU A 266 26.15 -19.07 0.67
CA GLU A 266 25.75 -19.28 2.05
C GLU A 266 25.38 -17.94 2.70
N PRO A 267 24.06 -17.65 2.90
CA PRO A 267 23.61 -16.40 3.51
C PRO A 267 23.94 -16.33 5.00
N ASN A 268 24.35 -15.14 5.47
CA ASN A 268 24.43 -14.83 6.89
C ASN A 268 23.15 -14.09 7.30
N VAL A 269 22.28 -14.75 8.06
CA VAL A 269 21.02 -14.19 8.57
C VAL A 269 21.28 -13.52 9.91
N VAL A 270 20.81 -12.26 10.05
CA VAL A 270 20.92 -11.46 11.26
C VAL A 270 19.58 -10.86 11.65
N SER A 271 19.29 -10.77 12.96
CA SER A 271 18.09 -10.13 13.48
C SER A 271 18.43 -8.69 13.86
N THR A 272 17.93 -7.72 13.09
CA THR A 272 18.12 -6.28 13.32
C THR A 272 16.90 -5.50 12.83
N HIS A 273 16.67 -4.30 13.36
CA HIS A 273 15.56 -3.42 12.96
C HIS A 273 14.20 -4.13 12.99
N GLY A 274 13.94 -4.94 14.03
CA GLY A 274 12.69 -5.67 14.16
C GLY A 274 12.39 -6.70 13.04
N SER A 275 13.42 -7.14 12.29
CA SER A 275 13.25 -8.07 11.16
C SER A 275 14.46 -8.98 10.97
N GLN A 276 14.28 -10.05 10.15
CA GLN A 276 15.38 -10.91 9.73
C GLN A 276 15.98 -10.36 8.45
N ASN A 277 17.30 -10.20 8.44
CA ASN A 277 18.03 -9.54 7.36
C ASN A 277 19.23 -10.38 6.93
N LEU A 278 19.74 -10.15 5.72
CA LEU A 278 20.96 -10.76 5.24
C LEU A 278 22.13 -9.76 5.38
N ALA A 279 23.23 -10.21 5.97
CA ALA A 279 24.41 -9.40 6.20
C ALA A 279 25.62 -9.86 5.37
N GLY A 280 26.44 -8.92 4.95
CA GLY A 280 27.68 -9.15 4.24
C GLY A 280 27.80 -8.34 2.95
N PRO A 281 28.97 -8.36 2.29
CA PRO A 281 29.23 -7.48 1.13
C PRO A 281 28.28 -7.68 -0.05
N LEU A 282 27.86 -8.93 -0.32
CA LEU A 282 26.93 -9.22 -1.41
C LEU A 282 25.50 -8.80 -1.10
N PRO A 283 24.90 -9.11 0.09
CA PRO A 283 23.64 -8.53 0.52
C PRO A 283 23.62 -7.00 0.48
N ASP A 284 24.69 -6.33 0.95
CA ASP A 284 24.77 -4.87 0.95
C ASP A 284 24.79 -4.29 -0.47
N ALA A 285 25.55 -4.92 -1.38
CA ALA A 285 25.57 -4.55 -2.80
C ALA A 285 24.19 -4.74 -3.46
N LEU A 286 23.49 -5.83 -3.14
CA LEU A 286 22.14 -6.10 -3.63
C LEU A 286 21.12 -5.10 -3.06
N ALA A 287 21.22 -4.74 -1.78
CA ALA A 287 20.38 -3.73 -1.17
C ALA A 287 20.53 -2.36 -1.86
N ALA A 288 21.77 -1.95 -2.13
CA ALA A 288 22.06 -0.73 -2.88
C ALA A 288 21.52 -0.79 -4.32
N THR A 289 21.78 -1.91 -5.02
CA THR A 289 21.29 -2.15 -6.40
C THR A 289 19.76 -2.11 -6.44
N GLN A 290 19.10 -2.77 -5.51
CA GLN A 290 17.63 -2.82 -5.42
C GLN A 290 17.03 -1.44 -5.15
N THR A 291 17.67 -0.63 -4.29
CA THR A 291 17.28 0.77 -4.05
C THR A 291 17.37 1.61 -5.34
N VAL A 292 18.43 1.44 -6.12
CA VAL A 292 18.57 2.12 -7.41
C VAL A 292 17.52 1.65 -8.42
N LEU A 293 17.29 0.34 -8.51
CA LEU A 293 16.26 -0.24 -9.39
C LEU A 293 14.85 0.25 -9.01
N GLN A 294 14.54 0.34 -7.71
CA GLN A 294 13.27 0.89 -7.22
C GLN A 294 13.10 2.36 -7.67
N ALA A 295 14.12 3.18 -7.48
CA ALA A 295 14.09 4.58 -7.91
C ALA A 295 13.90 4.70 -9.43
N LEU A 296 14.65 3.93 -10.22
CA LEU A 296 14.52 3.91 -11.68
C LEU A 296 13.15 3.44 -12.16
N ALA A 297 12.57 2.42 -11.52
CA ALA A 297 11.24 1.94 -11.84
C ALA A 297 10.16 2.99 -11.51
N LEU A 298 10.26 3.68 -10.38
CA LEU A 298 9.37 4.80 -10.05
C LEU A 298 9.48 5.93 -11.05
N LEU A 299 10.69 6.34 -11.40
CA LEU A 299 10.92 7.35 -12.44
C LEU A 299 10.34 6.91 -13.79
N ALA A 300 10.49 5.64 -14.16
CA ALA A 300 9.91 5.09 -15.38
C ALA A 300 8.38 5.12 -15.34
N VAL A 301 7.74 4.73 -14.24
CA VAL A 301 6.28 4.80 -14.07
C VAL A 301 5.80 6.25 -14.19
N TRP A 302 6.45 7.21 -13.51
CA TRP A 302 6.09 8.62 -13.59
C TRP A 302 6.29 9.18 -15.01
N ALA A 303 7.38 8.82 -15.68
CA ALA A 303 7.63 9.21 -17.07
C ALA A 303 6.62 8.61 -18.05
N LEU A 304 6.25 7.33 -17.87
CA LEU A 304 5.19 6.69 -18.66
C LEU A 304 3.85 7.39 -18.43
N PHE A 305 3.50 7.67 -17.18
CA PHE A 305 2.29 8.41 -16.85
C PHE A 305 2.29 9.81 -17.49
N ALA A 306 3.41 10.53 -17.37
CA ALA A 306 3.58 11.88 -17.92
C ALA A 306 3.44 11.96 -19.45
N ARG A 307 3.79 10.90 -20.18
CA ARG A 307 3.70 10.85 -21.64
C ARG A 307 2.29 10.63 -22.18
N GLY A 308 1.34 10.17 -21.33
CA GLY A 308 -0.03 9.93 -21.74
C GLY A 308 -0.96 11.11 -21.51
N ARG A 309 -2.19 11.04 -22.07
CA ARG A 309 -3.25 12.00 -21.76
C ARG A 309 -3.71 11.84 -20.30
N PRO A 310 -3.95 12.94 -19.57
CA PRO A 310 -4.48 12.84 -18.22
C PRO A 310 -5.90 12.27 -18.26
N GLY A 311 -6.18 11.33 -17.33
CA GLY A 311 -7.50 10.71 -17.20
C GLY A 311 -7.57 9.92 -15.90
N GLN A 312 -8.76 9.75 -15.39
CA GLN A 312 -9.02 9.06 -14.13
C GLN A 312 -8.50 7.62 -14.14
N GLU A 313 -8.84 6.84 -15.18
CA GLU A 313 -8.37 5.45 -15.32
C GLU A 313 -6.84 5.35 -15.42
N ARG A 314 -6.22 6.35 -16.06
CA ARG A 314 -4.77 6.40 -16.14
C ARG A 314 -4.13 6.73 -14.79
N LEU A 315 -4.75 7.59 -13.99
CA LEU A 315 -4.33 7.88 -12.63
C LEU A 315 -4.36 6.62 -11.77
N LEU A 316 -5.47 5.86 -11.82
CA LEU A 316 -5.62 4.61 -11.06
C LEU A 316 -4.57 3.57 -11.48
N LEU A 317 -4.34 3.38 -12.78
CA LEU A 317 -3.30 2.50 -13.30
C LEU A 317 -1.89 2.95 -12.89
N GLY A 318 -1.60 4.25 -12.99
CA GLY A 318 -0.31 4.83 -12.59
C GLY A 318 -0.06 4.69 -11.08
N ALA A 319 -1.09 4.90 -10.26
CA ALA A 319 -1.02 4.73 -8.81
C ALA A 319 -0.74 3.27 -8.42
N ALA A 320 -1.48 2.31 -8.99
CA ALA A 320 -1.23 0.89 -8.76
C ALA A 320 0.20 0.51 -9.19
N ALA A 321 0.64 0.94 -10.39
CA ALA A 321 1.99 0.65 -10.88
C ALA A 321 3.09 1.24 -9.98
N ALA A 322 2.91 2.46 -9.46
CA ALA A 322 3.89 3.11 -8.59
C ALA A 322 4.01 2.40 -7.24
N VAL A 323 2.89 2.02 -6.61
CA VAL A 323 2.93 1.30 -5.33
C VAL A 323 3.48 -0.13 -5.52
N VAL A 324 3.10 -0.81 -6.61
CA VAL A 324 3.69 -2.14 -6.94
C VAL A 324 5.19 -2.02 -7.18
N ALA A 325 5.68 -0.99 -7.89
CA ALA A 325 7.12 -0.77 -8.08
C ALA A 325 7.84 -0.54 -6.74
N PHE A 326 7.21 0.24 -5.85
CA PHE A 326 7.76 0.49 -4.52
C PHE A 326 7.88 -0.81 -3.70
N VAL A 327 6.84 -1.65 -3.71
CA VAL A 327 6.81 -2.93 -2.96
C VAL A 327 7.74 -3.96 -3.59
N ALA A 328 7.60 -4.23 -4.90
CA ALA A 328 8.32 -5.33 -5.57
C ALA A 328 9.83 -5.13 -5.64
N LEU A 329 10.29 -3.88 -5.65
CA LEU A 329 11.71 -3.53 -5.79
C LEU A 329 12.32 -2.93 -4.52
N GLY A 330 11.57 -2.84 -3.42
CA GLY A 330 12.08 -2.39 -2.14
C GLY A 330 13.05 -3.39 -1.51
N LYS A 331 14.21 -2.92 -1.00
CA LYS A 331 15.15 -3.76 -0.23
C LYS A 331 14.56 -4.27 1.10
N VAL A 332 13.45 -3.69 1.51
CA VAL A 332 12.61 -4.11 2.64
C VAL A 332 11.26 -4.49 2.07
N LEU A 333 10.84 -5.73 2.30
CA LEU A 333 9.53 -6.22 1.89
C LEU A 333 9.03 -7.18 2.97
N SER A 334 7.98 -6.78 3.66
CA SER A 334 7.28 -7.63 4.64
C SER A 334 5.92 -8.10 4.08
N PRO A 335 5.38 -9.25 4.51
CA PRO A 335 4.10 -9.78 4.06
C PRO A 335 2.95 -8.78 4.13
N GLN A 336 2.90 -7.94 5.16
CA GLN A 336 1.87 -6.91 5.33
C GLN A 336 1.88 -5.83 4.24
N PHE A 337 2.98 -5.63 3.49
CA PHE A 337 3.02 -4.65 2.39
C PHE A 337 2.08 -5.03 1.24
N LEU A 338 1.70 -6.31 1.13
CA LEU A 338 0.72 -6.74 0.15
C LEU A 338 -0.68 -6.18 0.44
N ILE A 339 -0.99 -5.84 1.71
CA ILE A 339 -2.25 -5.18 2.09
C ILE A 339 -2.44 -3.86 1.32
N TRP A 340 -1.36 -3.11 1.03
CA TRP A 340 -1.44 -1.85 0.28
C TRP A 340 -1.89 -2.05 -1.16
N LEU A 341 -1.60 -3.22 -1.74
CA LEU A 341 -1.93 -3.55 -3.12
C LEU A 341 -3.38 -4.02 -3.27
N VAL A 342 -3.96 -4.59 -2.21
CA VAL A 342 -5.32 -5.16 -2.20
C VAL A 342 -6.37 -4.17 -2.69
N PRO A 343 -6.46 -2.91 -2.20
CA PRO A 343 -7.46 -1.97 -2.70
C PRO A 343 -7.04 -1.23 -3.99
N LEU A 344 -5.76 -1.29 -4.40
CA LEU A 344 -5.26 -0.52 -5.55
C LEU A 344 -5.37 -1.29 -6.87
N VAL A 345 -4.97 -2.57 -6.88
CA VAL A 345 -4.94 -3.36 -8.12
C VAL A 345 -6.33 -3.55 -8.74
N PRO A 346 -7.42 -3.82 -7.98
CA PRO A 346 -8.75 -3.95 -8.56
C PRO A 346 -9.33 -2.64 -9.12
N LEU A 347 -8.72 -1.49 -8.83
CA LEU A 347 -9.08 -0.21 -9.47
C LEU A 347 -8.64 -0.13 -10.93
N VAL A 348 -7.75 -1.00 -11.40
CA VAL A 348 -7.24 -0.99 -12.76
C VAL A 348 -8.27 -1.58 -13.72
N ALA A 349 -8.51 -0.89 -14.86
CA ALA A 349 -9.48 -1.32 -15.86
C ALA A 349 -8.97 -2.38 -16.82
N GLY A 350 -9.91 -3.11 -17.43
CA GLY A 350 -9.69 -3.99 -18.57
C GLY A 350 -8.82 -5.22 -18.26
N GLY A 351 -8.23 -5.82 -19.30
CA GLY A 351 -7.45 -7.05 -19.20
C GLY A 351 -6.22 -6.92 -18.29
N ALA A 352 -5.64 -5.71 -18.17
CA ALA A 352 -4.53 -5.47 -17.26
C ALA A 352 -4.97 -5.53 -15.80
N GLY A 353 -6.17 -5.02 -15.47
CA GLY A 353 -6.75 -5.13 -14.14
C GLY A 353 -7.06 -6.56 -13.76
N LEU A 354 -7.67 -7.33 -14.67
CA LEU A 354 -7.95 -8.75 -14.44
C LEU A 354 -6.65 -9.55 -14.26
N ALA A 355 -5.69 -9.41 -15.16
CA ALA A 355 -4.39 -10.08 -15.05
C ALA A 355 -3.66 -9.66 -13.75
N GLY A 356 -3.70 -8.36 -13.40
CA GLY A 356 -3.13 -7.85 -12.16
C GLY A 356 -3.78 -8.45 -10.93
N ALA A 357 -5.11 -8.56 -10.88
CA ALA A 357 -5.84 -9.17 -9.77
C ALA A 357 -5.50 -10.67 -9.62
N VAL A 358 -5.39 -11.41 -10.73
CA VAL A 358 -4.98 -12.84 -10.70
C VAL A 358 -3.56 -12.98 -10.17
N VAL A 359 -2.61 -12.20 -10.70
CA VAL A 359 -1.20 -12.26 -10.26
C VAL A 359 -1.06 -11.83 -8.80
N LEU A 360 -1.75 -10.78 -8.38
CA LEU A 360 -1.77 -10.38 -6.97
C LEU A 360 -2.37 -11.48 -6.10
N GLY A 361 -3.52 -12.06 -6.49
CA GLY A 361 -4.12 -13.19 -5.76
C GLY A 361 -3.17 -14.35 -5.58
N ALA A 362 -2.40 -14.70 -6.62
CA ALA A 362 -1.35 -15.71 -6.56
C ALA A 362 -0.22 -15.31 -5.59
N ALA A 363 0.20 -14.04 -5.59
CA ALA A 363 1.22 -13.54 -4.65
C ALA A 363 0.74 -13.56 -3.19
N LEU A 364 -0.54 -13.18 -2.93
CA LEU A 364 -1.15 -13.27 -1.61
C LEU A 364 -1.17 -14.72 -1.12
N LEU A 365 -1.68 -15.64 -1.95
CA LEU A 365 -1.75 -17.07 -1.61
C LEU A 365 -0.35 -17.65 -1.36
N THR A 366 0.62 -17.36 -2.24
CA THR A 366 1.99 -17.84 -2.07
C THR A 366 2.59 -17.32 -0.77
N THR A 367 2.29 -16.08 -0.38
CA THR A 367 2.71 -15.51 0.91
C THR A 367 2.09 -16.28 2.07
N HIS A 368 0.79 -16.55 2.04
CA HIS A 368 0.09 -17.30 3.08
C HIS A 368 0.64 -18.72 3.28
N LEU A 369 1.14 -19.36 2.21
CA LEU A 369 1.69 -20.72 2.29
C LEU A 369 2.96 -20.82 3.14
N TRP A 370 3.66 -19.73 3.39
CA TRP A 370 4.84 -19.74 4.25
C TRP A 370 4.74 -18.81 5.46
N PHE A 371 3.99 -17.72 5.37
CA PHE A 371 3.84 -16.75 6.46
C PHE A 371 2.43 -16.82 7.09
N PRO A 372 2.31 -16.85 8.42
CA PRO A 372 3.38 -16.82 9.41
C PRO A 372 3.93 -18.21 9.78
N THR A 373 3.22 -19.29 9.45
CA THR A 373 3.41 -20.65 10.01
C THR A 373 4.78 -21.27 9.74
N ARG A 374 5.39 -20.93 8.60
CA ARG A 374 6.69 -21.46 8.17
C ARG A 374 7.74 -20.37 8.00
N TYR A 375 7.55 -19.23 8.65
CA TYR A 375 8.49 -18.11 8.57
C TYR A 375 9.89 -18.50 9.05
N TRP A 376 9.95 -19.22 10.17
CA TRP A 376 11.23 -19.66 10.74
C TRP A 376 11.95 -20.70 9.88
N ASP A 377 11.24 -21.47 9.06
CA ASP A 377 11.85 -22.35 8.05
C ASP A 377 12.54 -21.53 6.95
N VAL A 378 11.98 -20.35 6.58
CA VAL A 378 12.66 -19.42 5.65
C VAL A 378 13.93 -18.86 6.30
N VAL A 379 13.85 -18.44 7.56
CA VAL A 379 14.99 -17.93 8.34
C VAL A 379 16.08 -18.99 8.50
N ALA A 380 15.69 -20.27 8.67
CA ALA A 380 16.57 -21.42 8.71
C ALA A 380 17.08 -21.85 7.32
N LEU A 381 16.78 -21.07 6.26
CA LEU A 381 17.22 -21.30 4.88
C LEU A 381 16.72 -22.63 4.26
N GLU A 382 15.57 -23.13 4.73
CA GLU A 382 14.97 -24.35 4.23
C GLU A 382 14.31 -24.20 2.85
N ALA A 383 13.85 -25.33 2.29
CA ALA A 383 13.25 -25.39 0.95
C ALA A 383 12.03 -24.47 0.75
N VAL A 384 11.36 -24.09 1.83
CA VAL A 384 10.24 -23.14 1.82
C VAL A 384 10.64 -21.76 1.29
N GLY A 385 11.91 -21.39 1.34
CA GLY A 385 12.46 -20.18 0.72
C GLY A 385 12.11 -20.03 -0.77
N TRP A 386 11.83 -21.13 -1.49
CA TRP A 386 11.31 -21.07 -2.87
C TRP A 386 9.96 -20.37 -2.97
N LEU A 387 9.11 -20.40 -1.95
CA LEU A 387 7.83 -19.67 -1.94
C LEU A 387 8.07 -18.15 -1.91
N VAL A 388 9.11 -17.68 -1.21
CA VAL A 388 9.52 -16.26 -1.22
C VAL A 388 9.95 -15.88 -2.64
N VAL A 389 10.77 -16.70 -3.30
CA VAL A 389 11.20 -16.48 -4.70
C VAL A 389 10.00 -16.39 -5.65
N VAL A 390 9.06 -17.33 -5.55
CA VAL A 390 7.85 -17.34 -6.39
C VAL A 390 7.00 -16.08 -6.15
N ARG A 391 6.80 -15.67 -4.89
CA ARG A 391 6.05 -14.47 -4.54
C ARG A 391 6.70 -13.23 -5.17
N ASP A 392 8.01 -13.09 -5.09
CA ASP A 392 8.71 -11.91 -5.61
C ASP A 392 8.71 -11.86 -7.14
N VAL A 393 8.84 -13.01 -7.80
CA VAL A 393 8.64 -13.11 -9.26
C VAL A 393 7.23 -12.68 -9.66
N LEU A 394 6.20 -13.09 -8.90
CA LEU A 394 4.82 -12.65 -9.14
C LEU A 394 4.67 -11.13 -8.96
N LEU A 395 5.30 -10.51 -7.96
CA LEU A 395 5.25 -9.06 -7.78
C LEU A 395 5.96 -8.31 -8.93
N VAL A 396 7.10 -8.82 -9.41
CA VAL A 396 7.78 -8.26 -10.60
C VAL A 396 6.91 -8.43 -11.85
N ALA A 397 6.25 -9.59 -12.02
CA ALA A 397 5.32 -9.82 -13.12
C ALA A 397 4.11 -8.87 -13.05
N LEU A 398 3.58 -8.62 -11.86
CA LEU A 398 2.52 -7.63 -11.63
C LEU A 398 2.96 -6.23 -12.07
N LEU A 399 4.16 -5.81 -11.68
CA LEU A 399 4.73 -4.54 -12.13
C LEU A 399 4.84 -4.48 -13.65
N ALA A 400 5.33 -5.53 -14.28
CA ALA A 400 5.48 -5.60 -15.75
C ALA A 400 4.11 -5.48 -16.45
N VAL A 401 3.07 -6.16 -15.96
CA VAL A 401 1.69 -6.06 -16.50
C VAL A 401 1.19 -4.63 -16.44
N LEU A 402 1.30 -3.97 -15.29
CA LEU A 402 0.80 -2.61 -15.09
C LEU A 402 1.61 -1.58 -15.89
N ALA A 403 2.93 -1.68 -15.90
CA ALA A 403 3.82 -0.79 -16.67
C ALA A 403 3.58 -0.93 -18.18
N ALA A 404 3.42 -2.17 -18.69
CA ALA A 404 3.10 -2.42 -20.08
C ALA A 404 1.72 -1.84 -20.48
N ALA A 405 0.72 -1.91 -19.60
CA ALA A 405 -0.59 -1.28 -19.82
C ALA A 405 -0.47 0.25 -19.86
N LEU A 406 0.31 0.84 -18.93
CA LEU A 406 0.56 2.28 -18.89
C LEU A 406 1.28 2.78 -20.15
N ALA A 407 2.20 1.98 -20.70
CA ALA A 407 2.91 2.27 -21.94
C ALA A 407 2.01 2.17 -23.19
N ARG A 408 1.13 1.16 -23.25
CA ARG A 408 0.20 0.93 -24.40
C ARG A 408 -0.85 2.03 -24.55
N GLY A 409 -1.36 2.56 -23.47
CA GLY A 409 -2.32 3.68 -23.48
C GLY A 409 -1.81 4.95 -24.22
N ARG A 410 -0.55 4.95 -24.66
CA ARG A 410 0.07 5.96 -25.51
C ARG A 410 -0.26 5.79 -27.00
N ARG A 411 -0.40 4.54 -27.50
CA ARG A 411 -0.53 4.24 -28.94
C ARG A 411 -1.91 4.58 -29.52
N LEU A 412 -2.96 4.47 -28.70
CA LEU A 412 -4.34 4.75 -29.12
C LEU A 412 -4.66 6.25 -29.30
N GLY A 413 -3.77 7.16 -28.87
CA GLY A 413 -3.92 8.61 -29.02
C GLY A 413 -3.10 9.24 -30.15
N GLN A 414 -2.32 8.47 -30.92
CA GLN A 414 -1.50 8.95 -32.05
C GLN A 414 -2.09 8.61 -33.41
N SER A 415 -3.22 7.88 -33.48
CA SER A 415 -3.87 7.42 -34.72
C SER A 415 -5.18 8.15 -35.03
N THR A 416 -5.40 9.34 -34.48
CA THR A 416 -6.55 10.20 -34.88
C THR A 416 -6.08 11.59 -35.25
#